data_9fb8cbe183fefe41f4e7451e0433cd53
#
_entry.id   9fb8cbe183fefe41f4e7451e0433cd53
#
_cell.length_a   1.000
_cell.length_b   1.000
_cell.length_c   1.000
_cell.angle_alpha   90.00
_cell.angle_beta   90.00
_cell.angle_gamma   90.00
#
_symmetry.space_group_name_H-M   'P 1'
#
loop_
_entity.id
_entity.type
_entity.pdbx_description
1 polymer ?
#
loop_
_entity_poly.entity_id
_entity_poly.type
_entity_poly.pdbx_seq_one_letter_code
_entity_poly.pdbx_strand_id
1 'polypeptide(L)'
;TENPDKFTENNLKKYRVVVFMSTTGNVLNSQQQNAFERYIQAGGAYFGVHAATDTEYDWAWYTKLAGGQFASHPGRPNVQKGKFTAVDRSHISTAHMPETFDRTDEFYDFKNFNKDVKVLITLDEKSYKDGKMGDYHPMAWYHEFDGGRAFYTNWGHTHETFDEPLVLQHIWGGLQWAASGPALNYNKPLRTGTLPEDNRFTKTILDKNLDEPTELALTDGGKIFYGERKGKLKMYDPKKGKVKVVADLN
;
A
#
# COMPACT_ATOMS: atom_id res chain seq x y z
N THR A 1 6.62 14.20 7.72
CA THR A 1 7.92 14.43 7.05
C THR A 1 7.75 14.32 5.53
N GLU A 2 8.43 15.16 4.80
CA GLU A 2 8.51 15.10 3.33
C GLU A 2 9.71 14.25 2.84
N ASN A 3 10.41 13.61 3.76
CA ASN A 3 11.60 12.82 3.44
C ASN A 3 11.23 11.36 3.15
N PRO A 4 11.28 10.90 1.86
CA PRO A 4 10.97 9.53 1.47
C PRO A 4 11.98 8.50 2.00
N ASP A 5 13.20 8.91 2.40
CA ASP A 5 14.19 8.01 3.00
C ASP A 5 13.73 7.40 4.34
N LYS A 6 12.62 7.89 4.89
CA LYS A 6 11.95 7.26 6.04
C LYS A 6 11.20 5.97 5.67
N PHE A 7 10.96 5.71 4.39
CA PHE A 7 10.31 4.47 3.93
C PHE A 7 11.33 3.32 3.88
N THR A 8 11.73 2.86 5.04
CA THR A 8 12.55 1.67 5.25
C THR A 8 11.85 0.73 6.23
N GLU A 9 12.04 -0.58 6.10
CA GLU A 9 11.45 -1.55 7.01
C GLU A 9 11.78 -1.22 8.48
N ASN A 10 13.04 -0.86 8.76
CA ASN A 10 13.50 -0.52 10.12
C ASN A 10 12.80 0.71 10.72
N ASN A 11 12.34 1.63 9.87
CA ASN A 11 11.60 2.79 10.35
C ASN A 11 10.10 2.52 10.40
N LEU A 12 9.53 1.96 9.33
CA LEU A 12 8.07 1.74 9.21
C LEU A 12 7.53 0.83 10.32
N LYS A 13 8.29 -0.19 10.75
CA LYS A 13 7.88 -1.10 11.84
C LYS A 13 7.64 -0.44 13.19
N LYS A 14 8.02 0.83 13.36
CA LYS A 14 7.78 1.60 14.59
C LYS A 14 6.38 2.19 14.67
N TYR A 15 5.64 2.20 13.57
CA TYR A 15 4.37 2.89 13.44
C TYR A 15 3.23 1.92 13.16
N ARG A 16 2.05 2.22 13.68
CA ARG A 16 0.83 1.46 13.43
C ARG A 16 0.12 1.89 12.15
N VAL A 17 0.24 3.17 11.82
CA VAL A 17 -0.40 3.80 10.66
C VAL A 17 0.62 4.68 9.96
N VAL A 18 0.65 4.62 8.64
CA VAL A 18 1.37 5.55 7.76
C VAL A 18 0.35 6.43 7.08
N VAL A 19 0.49 7.74 7.27
CA VAL A 19 -0.43 8.74 6.70
C VAL A 19 0.19 9.37 5.47
N PHE A 20 -0.51 9.30 4.35
CA PHE A 20 -0.25 10.07 3.14
C PHE A 20 -1.15 11.31 3.20
N MET A 21 -0.57 12.44 3.56
CA MET A 21 -1.29 13.71 3.73
C MET A 21 -1.10 14.57 2.50
N SER A 22 -2.10 14.63 1.62
CA SER A 22 -2.11 15.45 0.40
C SER A 22 -0.84 15.30 -0.47
N THR A 23 -0.33 14.08 -0.58
CA THR A 23 0.81 13.75 -1.44
C THR A 23 0.39 13.72 -2.90
N THR A 24 1.28 14.10 -3.82
CA THR A 24 1.02 14.09 -5.27
C THR A 24 2.21 13.54 -6.05
N GLY A 25 1.96 12.88 -7.18
CA GLY A 25 2.97 12.33 -8.08
C GLY A 25 3.69 11.11 -7.52
N ASN A 26 4.81 10.72 -8.12
CA ASN A 26 5.61 9.58 -7.69
C ASN A 26 6.56 10.04 -6.57
N VAL A 27 6.27 9.65 -5.32
CA VAL A 27 7.00 10.10 -4.13
C VAL A 27 7.95 9.05 -3.58
N LEU A 28 7.82 7.79 -4.01
CA LEU A 28 8.63 6.67 -3.56
C LEU A 28 9.38 6.01 -4.72
N ASN A 29 10.64 5.66 -4.51
CA ASN A 29 11.37 4.76 -5.42
C ASN A 29 11.02 3.29 -5.15
N SER A 30 11.47 2.36 -6.02
CA SER A 30 11.12 0.95 -5.93
C SER A 30 11.53 0.29 -4.61
N GLN A 31 12.62 0.71 -3.97
CA GLN A 31 13.03 0.18 -2.67
C GLN A 31 12.07 0.64 -1.56
N GLN A 32 11.66 1.89 -1.61
CA GLN A 32 10.71 2.48 -0.66
C GLN A 32 9.31 1.89 -0.87
N GLN A 33 8.89 1.68 -2.12
CA GLN A 33 7.66 0.98 -2.47
C GLN A 33 7.66 -0.45 -1.89
N ASN A 34 8.72 -1.22 -2.11
CA ASN A 34 8.86 -2.56 -1.54
C ASN A 34 8.82 -2.56 0.00
N ALA A 35 9.45 -1.59 0.64
CA ALA A 35 9.41 -1.46 2.11
C ALA A 35 7.99 -1.17 2.60
N PHE A 36 7.23 -0.36 1.86
CA PHE A 36 5.86 -0.02 2.20
C PHE A 36 4.89 -1.19 1.93
N GLU A 37 5.01 -1.91 0.80
CA GLU A 37 4.27 -3.16 0.58
C GLU A 37 4.50 -4.14 1.71
N ARG A 38 5.77 -4.34 2.08
CA ARG A 38 6.16 -5.22 3.17
C ARG A 38 5.52 -4.81 4.51
N TYR A 39 5.47 -3.51 4.78
CA TYR A 39 4.82 -2.97 5.98
C TYR A 39 3.32 -3.28 6.01
N ILE A 40 2.60 -3.06 4.91
CA ILE A 40 1.16 -3.37 4.81
C ILE A 40 0.95 -4.88 4.96
N GLN A 41 1.73 -5.72 4.27
CA GLN A 41 1.63 -7.18 4.36
C GLN A 41 1.93 -7.72 5.75
N ALA A 42 2.76 -7.03 6.51
CA ALA A 42 3.01 -7.36 7.92
C ALA A 42 1.82 -7.03 8.84
N GLY A 43 0.79 -6.33 8.36
CA GLY A 43 -0.38 -5.91 9.13
C GLY A 43 -0.40 -4.42 9.45
N GLY A 44 0.43 -3.62 8.79
CA GLY A 44 0.44 -2.17 8.90
C GLY A 44 -0.81 -1.53 8.28
N ALA A 45 -1.01 -0.24 8.53
CA ALA A 45 -2.16 0.49 8.00
C ALA A 45 -1.75 1.74 7.22
N TYR A 46 -2.50 1.98 6.15
CA TYR A 46 -2.47 3.19 5.34
C TYR A 46 -3.64 4.10 5.70
N PHE A 47 -3.37 5.40 5.75
CA PHE A 47 -4.38 6.43 5.88
C PHE A 47 -4.12 7.52 4.83
N GLY A 48 -5.00 7.62 3.84
CA GLY A 48 -4.90 8.61 2.77
C GLY A 48 -5.81 9.81 3.02
N VAL A 49 -5.27 11.01 2.85
CA VAL A 49 -5.98 12.28 2.94
C VAL A 49 -5.89 12.99 1.61
N HIS A 50 -7.03 13.37 1.07
CA HIS A 50 -7.19 14.21 -0.13
C HIS A 50 -6.34 13.74 -1.31
N ALA A 51 -5.27 14.46 -1.66
CA ALA A 51 -4.42 14.15 -2.81
C ALA A 51 -3.62 12.84 -2.67
N ALA A 52 -3.79 12.09 -1.58
CA ALA A 52 -3.19 10.76 -1.49
C ALA A 52 -3.63 9.78 -2.60
N THR A 53 -4.76 10.02 -3.28
CA THR A 53 -5.18 9.29 -4.50
C THR A 53 -4.58 9.85 -5.79
N ASP A 54 -3.94 11.02 -5.74
CA ASP A 54 -3.17 11.67 -6.82
C ASP A 54 -1.67 11.31 -6.75
N THR A 55 -1.37 10.14 -6.19
CA THR A 55 -0.03 9.70 -5.82
C THR A 55 0.27 8.34 -6.45
N GLU A 56 1.54 8.08 -6.82
CA GLU A 56 2.04 6.79 -7.28
C GLU A 56 1.27 6.22 -8.49
N TYR A 57 1.12 7.00 -9.54
CA TYR A 57 0.30 6.66 -10.70
C TYR A 57 0.73 5.38 -11.43
N ASP A 58 2.02 5.08 -11.42
CA ASP A 58 2.60 3.94 -12.12
C ASP A 58 2.65 2.68 -11.24
N TRP A 59 2.17 2.76 -10.01
CA TRP A 59 2.19 1.67 -9.05
C TRP A 59 0.78 1.12 -8.80
N ALA A 60 0.37 0.15 -9.61
CA ALA A 60 -0.98 -0.43 -9.56
C ALA A 60 -1.36 -1.02 -8.19
N TRP A 61 -0.39 -1.50 -7.41
CA TRP A 61 -0.61 -1.97 -6.05
C TRP A 61 -1.07 -0.83 -5.13
N TYR A 62 -0.45 0.35 -5.26
CA TYR A 62 -0.85 1.53 -4.47
C TYR A 62 -2.26 2.01 -4.81
N THR A 63 -2.62 2.03 -6.10
CA THR A 63 -4.00 2.35 -6.52
C THR A 63 -5.03 1.42 -5.87
N LYS A 64 -4.71 0.12 -5.76
CA LYS A 64 -5.58 -0.85 -5.08
C LYS A 64 -5.62 -0.64 -3.56
N LEU A 65 -4.48 -0.30 -2.94
CA LEU A 65 -4.40 0.04 -1.52
C LEU A 65 -5.22 1.29 -1.21
N ALA A 66 -5.05 2.37 -1.98
CA ALA A 66 -5.80 3.62 -1.81
C ALA A 66 -7.30 3.45 -2.10
N GLY A 67 -7.66 2.46 -2.92
CA GLY A 67 -9.04 2.14 -3.29
C GLY A 67 -9.58 2.96 -4.45
N GLY A 68 -8.80 3.87 -5.01
CA GLY A 68 -9.14 4.70 -6.16
C GLY A 68 -7.96 5.55 -6.59
N GLN A 69 -8.05 6.13 -7.76
CA GLN A 69 -7.03 7.03 -8.30
C GLN A 69 -7.70 8.33 -8.77
N PHE A 70 -7.08 9.45 -8.48
CA PHE A 70 -7.54 10.77 -8.93
C PHE A 70 -7.71 10.78 -10.46
N ALA A 71 -8.81 11.32 -10.92
CA ALA A 71 -9.11 11.54 -12.34
C ALA A 71 -9.20 13.00 -12.69
N SER A 72 -9.95 13.78 -11.92
CA SER A 72 -10.14 15.22 -12.08
C SER A 72 -10.78 15.81 -10.82
N HIS A 73 -10.96 17.12 -10.83
CA HIS A 73 -11.80 17.87 -9.91
C HIS A 73 -12.56 18.95 -10.70
N PRO A 74 -13.59 19.57 -10.15
CA PRO A 74 -14.25 20.73 -10.76
C PRO A 74 -13.26 21.82 -11.15
N GLY A 75 -13.64 22.61 -12.15
CA GLY A 75 -12.85 23.74 -12.61
C GLY A 75 -12.80 24.89 -11.59
N ARG A 76 -12.95 26.14 -12.02
CA ARG A 76 -12.96 27.29 -11.10
C ARG A 76 -14.39 27.73 -10.80
N PRO A 77 -14.78 27.85 -9.52
CA PRO A 77 -13.99 27.51 -8.32
C PRO A 77 -13.90 25.99 -8.12
N ASN A 78 -12.69 25.51 -7.78
CA ASN A 78 -12.47 24.10 -7.46
C ASN A 78 -13.00 23.74 -6.05
N VAL A 79 -12.96 24.68 -5.12
CA VAL A 79 -13.58 24.55 -3.79
C VAL A 79 -15.04 24.96 -3.88
N GLN A 80 -15.93 24.04 -3.58
CA GLN A 80 -17.38 24.23 -3.69
C GLN A 80 -18.09 23.68 -2.45
N LYS A 81 -19.32 24.15 -2.23
CA LYS A 81 -20.24 23.58 -1.24
C LYS A 81 -20.98 22.40 -1.87
N GLY A 82 -20.98 21.27 -1.19
CA GLY A 82 -21.70 20.06 -1.60
C GLY A 82 -22.52 19.47 -0.45
N LYS A 83 -23.49 18.64 -0.81
CA LYS A 83 -24.32 17.87 0.15
C LYS A 83 -23.80 16.45 0.24
N PHE A 84 -23.49 16.03 1.47
CA PHE A 84 -22.96 14.72 1.78
C PHE A 84 -23.99 13.85 2.48
N THR A 85 -23.83 12.54 2.31
CA THR A 85 -24.55 11.51 3.06
C THR A 85 -23.56 10.60 3.75
N ALA A 86 -23.68 10.42 5.07
CA ALA A 86 -23.00 9.39 5.82
C ALA A 86 -23.76 8.07 5.63
N VAL A 87 -23.29 7.24 4.68
CA VAL A 87 -23.99 6.01 4.27
C VAL A 87 -23.77 4.84 5.23
N ASP A 88 -22.66 4.87 5.99
CA ASP A 88 -22.43 3.94 7.09
C ASP A 88 -22.11 4.72 8.37
N ARG A 89 -23.06 4.81 9.26
CA ARG A 89 -22.94 5.48 10.56
C ARG A 89 -22.65 4.50 11.71
N SER A 90 -22.40 3.26 11.42
CA SER A 90 -21.91 2.27 12.40
C SER A 90 -20.40 2.33 12.59
N HIS A 91 -19.67 2.89 11.61
CA HIS A 91 -18.22 3.02 11.68
C HIS A 91 -17.79 4.16 12.62
N ILE A 92 -16.73 3.94 13.40
CA ILE A 92 -16.24 4.91 14.41
C ILE A 92 -15.93 6.30 13.83
N SER A 93 -15.53 6.39 12.54
CA SER A 93 -15.22 7.67 11.88
C SER A 93 -16.45 8.46 11.44
N THR A 94 -17.64 7.86 11.44
CA THR A 94 -18.90 8.48 10.95
C THR A 94 -20.04 8.39 11.96
N ALA A 95 -19.86 7.69 13.06
CA ALA A 95 -20.91 7.50 14.09
C ALA A 95 -21.44 8.82 14.69
N HIS A 96 -20.60 9.87 14.72
CA HIS A 96 -20.95 11.20 15.23
C HIS A 96 -21.65 12.09 14.19
N MET A 97 -21.66 11.69 12.90
CA MET A 97 -22.19 12.52 11.82
C MET A 97 -23.71 12.49 11.75
N PRO A 98 -24.37 13.59 11.35
CA PRO A 98 -25.74 13.51 10.87
C PRO A 98 -25.80 12.64 9.60
N GLU A 99 -26.99 12.15 9.27
CA GLU A 99 -27.18 11.35 8.06
C GLU A 99 -26.83 12.14 6.80
N THR A 100 -27.28 13.40 6.74
CA THR A 100 -26.97 14.32 5.64
C THR A 100 -26.46 15.64 6.19
N PHE A 101 -25.50 16.26 5.50
CA PHE A 101 -24.92 17.55 5.88
C PHE A 101 -24.30 18.25 4.69
N ASP A 102 -24.14 19.55 4.79
CA ASP A 102 -23.45 20.36 3.78
C ASP A 102 -22.03 20.65 4.26
N ARG A 103 -21.09 20.67 3.30
CA ARG A 103 -19.69 20.98 3.57
C ARG A 103 -19.04 21.60 2.35
N THR A 104 -17.99 22.40 2.57
CA THR A 104 -17.19 23.04 1.52
C THR A 104 -15.80 22.43 1.49
N ASP A 105 -15.38 21.95 0.33
CA ASP A 105 -14.02 21.47 0.07
C ASP A 105 -13.79 21.33 -1.44
N GLU A 106 -12.65 20.80 -1.87
CA GLU A 106 -12.42 20.34 -3.23
C GLU A 106 -12.84 18.88 -3.37
N PHE A 107 -13.59 18.56 -4.41
CA PHE A 107 -14.14 17.22 -4.63
C PHE A 107 -13.43 16.54 -5.79
N TYR A 108 -12.80 15.41 -5.53
CA TYR A 108 -12.11 14.61 -6.54
C TYR A 108 -13.06 13.62 -7.22
N ASP A 109 -13.02 13.62 -8.54
CA ASP A 109 -13.51 12.49 -9.32
C ASP A 109 -12.45 11.38 -9.35
N PHE A 110 -12.88 10.12 -9.33
CA PHE A 110 -11.99 8.97 -9.27
C PHE A 110 -12.09 8.10 -10.51
N LYS A 111 -10.95 7.58 -10.96
CA LYS A 111 -10.83 6.45 -11.88
C LYS A 111 -10.29 5.22 -11.15
N ASN A 112 -10.39 4.04 -11.79
CA ASN A 112 -9.90 2.79 -11.22
C ASN A 112 -10.42 2.53 -9.79
N PHE A 113 -11.65 3.00 -9.50
CA PHE A 113 -12.26 2.86 -8.19
C PHE A 113 -12.53 1.39 -7.87
N ASN A 114 -12.08 0.94 -6.71
CA ASN A 114 -12.32 -0.40 -6.20
C ASN A 114 -13.73 -0.49 -5.61
N LYS A 115 -14.59 -1.28 -6.23
CA LYS A 115 -15.99 -1.46 -5.81
C LYS A 115 -16.15 -2.30 -4.53
N ASP A 116 -15.08 -2.97 -4.10
CA ASP A 116 -15.10 -3.84 -2.90
C ASP A 116 -14.77 -3.07 -1.61
N VAL A 117 -14.41 -1.77 -1.72
CA VAL A 117 -14.22 -0.93 -0.52
C VAL A 117 -15.55 -0.65 0.19
N LYS A 118 -15.49 -0.48 1.50
CA LYS A 118 -16.64 -0.09 2.30
C LYS A 118 -16.74 1.43 2.33
N VAL A 119 -17.69 1.97 1.58
CA VAL A 119 -17.91 3.42 1.50
C VAL A 119 -18.61 3.91 2.75
N LEU A 120 -18.11 5.01 3.28
CA LEU A 120 -18.59 5.68 4.50
C LEU A 120 -19.41 6.92 4.21
N ILE A 121 -18.98 7.66 3.19
CA ILE A 121 -19.54 8.97 2.85
C ILE A 121 -19.65 9.08 1.34
N THR A 122 -20.79 9.57 0.86
CA THR A 122 -21.02 9.93 -0.55
C THR A 122 -21.37 11.40 -0.69
N LEU A 123 -21.14 11.95 -1.88
CA LEU A 123 -21.48 13.31 -2.29
C LEU A 123 -22.63 13.29 -3.32
N ASP A 124 -23.59 14.16 -3.17
CA ASP A 124 -24.65 14.38 -4.17
C ASP A 124 -24.11 15.25 -5.31
N GLU A 125 -23.88 14.64 -6.47
CA GLU A 125 -23.41 15.32 -7.69
C GLU A 125 -24.30 16.49 -8.14
N LYS A 126 -25.56 16.50 -7.77
CA LYS A 126 -26.51 17.58 -8.10
C LYS A 126 -26.36 18.79 -7.18
N SER A 127 -25.61 18.67 -6.11
CA SER A 127 -25.44 19.73 -5.10
C SER A 127 -24.31 20.70 -5.42
N TYR A 128 -23.46 20.41 -6.41
CA TYR A 128 -22.35 21.24 -6.84
C TYR A 128 -22.20 21.22 -8.38
N LYS A 129 -21.19 21.89 -8.95
CA LYS A 129 -20.99 22.00 -10.40
C LYS A 129 -19.79 21.20 -10.88
N ASP A 130 -19.87 20.69 -12.12
CA ASP A 130 -18.79 20.06 -12.87
C ASP A 130 -18.31 18.71 -12.30
N GLY A 131 -19.13 18.02 -11.49
CA GLY A 131 -18.87 16.65 -11.06
C GLY A 131 -19.01 15.65 -12.22
N LYS A 132 -18.27 14.52 -12.15
CA LYS A 132 -18.20 13.52 -13.22
C LYS A 132 -18.38 12.08 -12.73
N MET A 133 -18.74 11.89 -11.47
CA MET A 133 -18.96 10.55 -10.90
C MET A 133 -20.39 10.04 -11.08
N GLY A 134 -21.33 10.90 -11.53
CA GLY A 134 -22.73 10.55 -11.77
C GLY A 134 -23.51 10.27 -10.49
N ASP A 135 -24.33 9.22 -10.49
CA ASP A 135 -25.22 8.93 -9.36
C ASP A 135 -24.52 8.33 -8.12
N TYR A 136 -23.23 8.05 -8.21
CA TYR A 136 -22.48 7.44 -7.12
C TYR A 136 -21.09 8.06 -6.97
N HIS A 137 -20.95 8.94 -5.98
CA HIS A 137 -19.71 9.66 -5.72
C HIS A 137 -19.20 9.36 -4.30
N PRO A 138 -18.36 8.33 -4.12
CA PRO A 138 -17.75 8.03 -2.83
C PRO A 138 -16.70 9.09 -2.48
N MET A 139 -16.69 9.53 -1.20
CA MET A 139 -15.79 10.57 -0.68
C MET A 139 -14.93 10.09 0.49
N ALA A 140 -15.33 9.02 1.17
CA ALA A 140 -14.53 8.35 2.18
C ALA A 140 -14.85 6.87 2.20
N TRP A 141 -13.83 6.04 2.41
CA TRP A 141 -13.95 4.58 2.43
C TRP A 141 -12.83 3.91 3.21
N TYR A 142 -13.02 2.62 3.50
CA TYR A 142 -12.03 1.78 4.12
C TYR A 142 -12.11 0.35 3.60
N HIS A 143 -11.03 -0.40 3.74
CA HIS A 143 -11.00 -1.83 3.45
C HIS A 143 -9.78 -2.52 4.08
N GLU A 144 -9.81 -3.82 4.13
CA GLU A 144 -8.64 -4.64 4.38
C GLU A 144 -7.96 -4.92 3.03
N PHE A 145 -6.64 -4.80 2.99
CA PHE A 145 -5.88 -4.98 1.76
C PHE A 145 -4.52 -5.61 2.05
N ASP A 146 -4.20 -6.66 1.31
CA ASP A 146 -2.90 -7.37 1.29
C ASP A 146 -2.30 -7.67 2.68
N GLY A 147 -3.17 -7.97 3.65
CA GLY A 147 -2.80 -8.30 5.03
C GLY A 147 -2.80 -7.13 6.01
N GLY A 148 -2.98 -5.92 5.53
CA GLY A 148 -3.12 -4.69 6.32
C GLY A 148 -4.47 -4.02 6.14
N ARG A 149 -4.54 -2.73 6.43
CA ARG A 149 -5.75 -1.91 6.38
C ARG A 149 -5.51 -0.61 5.64
N ALA A 150 -6.53 -0.14 4.94
CA ALA A 150 -6.52 1.14 4.25
C ALA A 150 -7.78 1.95 4.56
N PHE A 151 -7.58 3.21 4.87
CA PHE A 151 -8.62 4.21 5.04
C PHE A 151 -8.31 5.41 4.14
N TYR A 152 -9.32 5.97 3.51
CA TYR A 152 -9.19 7.17 2.70
C TYR A 152 -10.32 8.15 2.98
N THR A 153 -10.00 9.44 2.97
CA THR A 153 -10.96 10.54 2.94
C THR A 153 -10.53 11.58 1.91
N ASN A 154 -11.47 12.02 1.06
CA ASN A 154 -11.22 13.09 0.08
C ASN A 154 -11.06 14.45 0.73
N TRP A 155 -11.57 14.65 1.93
CA TRP A 155 -11.51 15.92 2.64
C TRP A 155 -10.07 16.28 3.03
N GLY A 156 -9.73 17.57 2.95
CA GLY A 156 -8.43 18.05 3.37
C GLY A 156 -7.68 18.94 2.36
N HIS A 157 -8.39 19.51 1.37
CA HIS A 157 -7.78 20.44 0.43
C HIS A 157 -7.46 21.78 1.10
N THR A 158 -8.37 22.30 1.91
CA THR A 158 -8.20 23.61 2.55
C THR A 158 -7.74 23.49 4.00
N HIS A 159 -7.09 24.53 4.52
CA HIS A 159 -6.67 24.55 5.93
C HIS A 159 -7.87 24.56 6.87
N GLU A 160 -8.95 25.23 6.48
CA GLU A 160 -10.19 25.35 7.25
C GLU A 160 -10.82 23.98 7.50
N THR A 161 -10.62 23.01 6.62
CA THR A 161 -11.05 21.63 6.80
C THR A 161 -10.56 21.03 8.12
N PHE A 162 -9.35 21.38 8.54
CA PHE A 162 -8.75 20.87 9.78
C PHE A 162 -9.16 21.65 11.03
N ASP A 163 -9.98 22.70 10.89
CA ASP A 163 -10.60 23.41 12.00
C ASP A 163 -12.05 22.95 12.27
N GLU A 164 -12.61 22.11 11.38
CA GLU A 164 -13.96 21.59 11.50
C GLU A 164 -14.02 20.42 12.48
N PRO A 165 -14.76 20.52 13.62
CA PRO A 165 -14.86 19.41 14.60
C PRO A 165 -15.38 18.10 13.98
N LEU A 166 -16.32 18.20 13.03
CA LEU A 166 -16.87 17.05 12.31
C LEU A 166 -15.78 16.29 11.55
N VAL A 167 -14.90 17.00 10.86
CA VAL A 167 -13.79 16.42 10.08
C VAL A 167 -12.72 15.87 11.00
N LEU A 168 -12.34 16.59 12.05
CA LEU A 168 -11.36 16.12 13.02
C LEU A 168 -11.77 14.81 13.68
N GLN A 169 -13.07 14.69 14.04
CA GLN A 169 -13.60 13.44 14.60
C GLN A 169 -13.62 12.31 13.57
N HIS A 170 -13.91 12.63 12.29
CA HIS A 170 -13.82 11.67 11.19
C HIS A 170 -12.41 11.13 11.00
N ILE A 171 -11.43 12.02 10.88
CA ILE A 171 -10.02 11.66 10.74
C ILE A 171 -9.55 10.84 11.95
N TRP A 172 -9.89 11.29 13.16
CA TRP A 172 -9.51 10.59 14.39
C TRP A 172 -10.10 9.19 14.46
N GLY A 173 -11.40 9.05 14.17
CA GLY A 173 -12.07 7.74 14.13
C GLY A 173 -11.47 6.81 13.06
N GLY A 174 -11.13 7.35 11.89
CA GLY A 174 -10.46 6.60 10.82
C GLY A 174 -9.05 6.13 11.23
N LEU A 175 -8.27 7.00 11.90
CA LEU A 175 -6.96 6.65 12.45
C LEU A 175 -7.06 5.58 13.54
N GLN A 176 -8.05 5.68 14.43
CA GLN A 176 -8.32 4.66 15.46
C GLN A 176 -8.65 3.31 14.83
N TRP A 177 -9.52 3.29 13.82
CA TRP A 177 -9.84 2.06 13.10
C TRP A 177 -8.61 1.49 12.40
N ALA A 178 -7.85 2.29 11.68
CA ALA A 178 -6.62 1.86 11.02
C ALA A 178 -5.61 1.28 12.02
N ALA A 179 -5.40 1.94 13.16
CA ALA A 179 -4.47 1.52 14.19
C ALA A 179 -4.92 0.28 14.99
N SER A 180 -6.22 -0.06 14.99
CA SER A 180 -6.78 -1.20 15.73
C SER A 180 -6.52 -2.56 15.09
N GLY A 181 -5.80 -2.61 13.96
CA GLY A 181 -5.38 -3.83 13.30
C GLY A 181 -4.49 -4.72 14.16
N PRO A 182 -4.16 -5.95 13.70
CA PRO A 182 -3.28 -6.86 14.40
C PRO A 182 -1.89 -6.27 14.60
N ALA A 183 -1.12 -6.81 15.52
CA ALA A 183 0.29 -6.43 15.68
C ALA A 183 1.08 -6.74 14.40
N LEU A 184 2.07 -5.90 14.09
CA LEU A 184 2.93 -6.10 12.92
C LEU A 184 3.67 -7.44 13.03
N ASN A 185 3.59 -8.22 11.97
CA ASN A 185 4.25 -9.53 11.88
C ASN A 185 5.08 -9.63 10.60
N TYR A 186 6.34 -9.29 10.69
CA TYR A 186 7.30 -9.35 9.59
C TYR A 186 7.80 -10.77 9.26
N ASN A 187 7.33 -11.80 9.98
CA ASN A 187 7.60 -13.20 9.64
C ASN A 187 6.66 -13.73 8.55
N LYS A 188 5.61 -13.00 8.20
CA LYS A 188 4.76 -13.36 7.06
C LYS A 188 5.57 -13.27 5.75
N PRO A 189 5.36 -14.16 4.79
CA PRO A 189 6.01 -14.09 3.48
C PRO A 189 5.67 -12.78 2.76
N LEU A 190 6.67 -12.17 2.13
CA LEU A 190 6.47 -11.03 1.23
C LEU A 190 5.79 -11.50 -0.06
N ARG A 191 4.79 -10.74 -0.52
CA ARG A 191 4.08 -10.96 -1.78
C ARG A 191 4.00 -9.64 -2.52
N THR A 192 5.11 -9.17 -3.08
CA THR A 192 5.15 -7.92 -3.81
C THR A 192 4.85 -8.11 -5.30
N GLY A 193 4.10 -7.19 -5.89
CA GLY A 193 3.94 -7.08 -7.34
C GLY A 193 5.07 -6.28 -8.01
N THR A 194 5.88 -5.59 -7.22
CA THR A 194 7.02 -4.80 -7.71
C THR A 194 8.27 -5.65 -7.70
N LEU A 195 8.93 -5.79 -8.84
CA LEU A 195 10.23 -6.48 -8.93
C LEU A 195 11.28 -5.67 -8.16
N PRO A 196 12.05 -6.33 -7.27
CA PRO A 196 13.14 -5.66 -6.59
C PRO A 196 14.20 -5.19 -7.60
N GLU A 197 14.83 -4.05 -7.31
CA GLU A 197 15.94 -3.55 -8.13
C GLU A 197 17.14 -4.53 -8.09
N ASP A 198 17.86 -4.67 -9.21
CA ASP A 198 18.99 -5.59 -9.35
C ASP A 198 20.08 -5.35 -8.31
N ASN A 199 20.28 -4.10 -7.87
CA ASN A 199 21.24 -3.73 -6.84
C ASN A 199 20.93 -4.27 -5.45
N ARG A 200 19.72 -4.81 -5.22
CA ARG A 200 19.32 -5.47 -3.96
C ARG A 200 19.79 -6.91 -3.88
N PHE A 201 20.36 -7.45 -4.97
CA PHE A 201 20.86 -8.80 -5.03
C PHE A 201 22.37 -8.80 -5.17
N THR A 202 23.02 -9.70 -4.46
CA THR A 202 24.43 -10.02 -4.69
C THR A 202 24.51 -11.37 -5.37
N LYS A 203 25.06 -11.40 -6.60
CA LYS A 203 25.32 -12.64 -7.31
C LYS A 203 26.63 -13.24 -6.81
N THR A 204 26.55 -14.42 -6.21
CA THR A 204 27.72 -15.20 -5.78
C THR A 204 27.84 -16.46 -6.64
N ILE A 205 28.96 -16.64 -7.30
CA ILE A 205 29.24 -17.86 -8.05
C ILE A 205 29.87 -18.87 -7.09
N LEU A 206 29.15 -19.97 -6.81
CA LEU A 206 29.55 -21.00 -5.84
C LEU A 206 30.45 -22.08 -6.48
N ASP A 207 30.19 -22.41 -7.74
CA ASP A 207 30.99 -23.33 -8.53
C ASP A 207 31.13 -22.79 -9.96
N LYS A 208 32.37 -22.74 -10.48
CA LYS A 208 32.68 -22.32 -11.86
C LYS A 208 32.92 -23.53 -12.79
N ASN A 209 33.00 -24.73 -12.25
CA ASN A 209 33.39 -25.95 -12.97
C ASN A 209 32.21 -26.93 -13.05
N LEU A 210 31.06 -26.44 -13.53
CA LEU A 210 29.86 -27.24 -13.76
C LEU A 210 29.97 -27.93 -15.16
N ASP A 211 29.60 -29.21 -15.18
CA ASP A 211 29.48 -29.99 -16.42
C ASP A 211 27.99 -30.41 -16.59
N GLU A 212 27.26 -29.63 -17.38
CA GLU A 212 25.82 -29.86 -17.63
C GLU A 212 24.98 -30.10 -16.35
N PRO A 213 24.85 -29.09 -15.43
CA PRO A 213 24.07 -29.28 -14.22
C PRO A 213 22.59 -29.46 -14.56
N THR A 214 21.94 -30.42 -13.86
CA THR A 214 20.55 -30.82 -14.14
C THR A 214 19.56 -30.46 -13.06
N GLU A 215 19.96 -30.54 -11.79
CA GLU A 215 19.09 -30.37 -10.65
C GLU A 215 19.87 -29.88 -9.42
N LEU A 216 19.22 -29.16 -8.51
CA LEU A 216 19.81 -28.76 -7.24
C LEU A 216 18.84 -28.93 -6.08
N ALA A 217 19.38 -29.18 -4.89
CA ALA A 217 18.63 -29.24 -3.63
C ALA A 217 19.38 -28.49 -2.54
N LEU A 218 18.62 -27.72 -1.74
CA LEU A 218 19.11 -26.99 -0.58
C LEU A 218 18.69 -27.71 0.70
N THR A 219 19.63 -27.93 1.62
CA THR A 219 19.33 -28.47 2.95
C THR A 219 19.10 -27.38 3.98
N ASP A 220 18.42 -27.70 5.10
CA ASP A 220 18.20 -26.78 6.23
C ASP A 220 19.49 -26.22 6.82
N GLY A 221 20.62 -26.93 6.68
CA GLY A 221 21.94 -26.45 7.07
C GLY A 221 22.63 -25.56 6.03
N GLY A 222 21.95 -25.18 4.93
CA GLY A 222 22.45 -24.32 3.87
C GLY A 222 23.41 -25.00 2.89
N LYS A 223 23.63 -26.33 2.98
CA LYS A 223 24.41 -27.05 1.97
C LYS A 223 23.60 -27.20 0.70
N ILE A 224 24.26 -27.05 -0.44
CA ILE A 224 23.64 -27.18 -1.76
C ILE A 224 24.19 -28.43 -2.44
N PHE A 225 23.29 -29.37 -2.75
CA PHE A 225 23.59 -30.54 -3.57
C PHE A 225 23.12 -30.28 -4.99
N TYR A 226 23.90 -30.71 -5.97
CA TYR A 226 23.54 -30.59 -7.38
C TYR A 226 24.12 -31.74 -8.20
N GLY A 227 23.31 -32.21 -9.15
CA GLY A 227 23.67 -33.28 -10.06
C GLY A 227 24.23 -32.75 -11.38
N GLU A 228 25.19 -33.45 -11.94
CA GLU A 228 25.64 -33.25 -13.31
C GLU A 228 25.13 -34.40 -14.19
N ARG A 229 24.83 -34.10 -15.45
CA ARG A 229 24.23 -35.05 -16.39
C ARG A 229 25.08 -36.32 -16.59
N LYS A 230 26.41 -36.20 -16.45
CA LYS A 230 27.35 -37.32 -16.50
C LYS A 230 27.52 -38.07 -15.17
N GLY A 231 26.50 -38.03 -14.30
CA GLY A 231 26.38 -38.85 -13.10
C GLY A 231 27.14 -38.35 -11.88
N LYS A 232 27.80 -37.21 -11.89
CA LYS A 232 28.40 -36.69 -10.64
C LYS A 232 27.38 -35.95 -9.78
N LEU A 233 27.40 -36.33 -8.48
CA LEU A 233 26.71 -35.59 -7.43
C LEU A 233 27.73 -34.70 -6.69
N LYS A 234 27.57 -33.44 -6.71
CA LYS A 234 28.40 -32.45 -6.02
C LYS A 234 27.68 -31.81 -4.85
N MET A 235 28.43 -31.28 -3.89
CA MET A 235 27.91 -30.54 -2.76
C MET A 235 28.78 -29.32 -2.49
N TYR A 236 28.14 -28.13 -2.41
CA TYR A 236 28.76 -26.92 -1.87
C TYR A 236 28.47 -26.80 -0.36
N ASP A 237 29.52 -26.57 0.43
CA ASP A 237 29.44 -26.32 1.87
C ASP A 237 29.68 -24.83 2.14
N PRO A 238 28.64 -24.04 2.52
CA PRO A 238 28.79 -22.60 2.74
C PRO A 238 29.70 -22.25 3.92
N LYS A 239 29.83 -23.14 4.92
CA LYS A 239 30.73 -22.93 6.06
C LYS A 239 32.21 -23.06 5.68
N LYS A 240 32.50 -23.81 4.63
CA LYS A 240 33.86 -24.05 4.13
C LYS A 240 34.17 -23.28 2.88
N GLY A 241 33.15 -22.73 2.21
CA GLY A 241 33.30 -22.09 0.90
C GLY A 241 33.85 -23.02 -0.19
N LYS A 242 33.57 -24.34 -0.09
CA LYS A 242 34.18 -25.34 -0.97
C LYS A 242 33.15 -26.30 -1.55
N VAL A 243 33.43 -26.71 -2.78
CA VAL A 243 32.71 -27.77 -3.49
C VAL A 243 33.46 -29.09 -3.30
N LYS A 244 32.73 -30.19 -3.20
CA LYS A 244 33.26 -31.56 -3.28
C LYS A 244 32.34 -32.46 -4.08
N VAL A 245 32.91 -33.42 -4.78
CA VAL A 245 32.15 -34.56 -5.33
C VAL A 245 31.75 -35.49 -4.16
N VAL A 246 30.47 -35.77 -4.08
CA VAL A 246 29.88 -36.63 -3.04
C VAL A 246 29.72 -38.03 -3.55
N ALA A 247 29.31 -38.18 -4.81
CA ALA A 247 29.20 -39.48 -5.50
C ALA A 247 29.50 -39.31 -6.98
N ASP A 248 29.99 -40.36 -7.59
CA ASP A 248 30.11 -40.56 -9.01
C ASP A 248 29.32 -41.82 -9.39
N LEU A 249 28.26 -41.63 -10.16
CA LEU A 249 27.28 -42.64 -10.52
C LEU A 249 27.52 -43.23 -11.94
N ASN A 250 28.65 -42.91 -12.54
CA ASN A 250 29.06 -43.47 -13.84
C ASN A 250 29.62 -44.89 -13.70
#